data_10966b665f8c3ded45e280ec64375923
#
_entry.id   10966b665f8c3ded45e280ec64375923
#
_cell.length_a   1.000
_cell.length_b   1.000
_cell.length_c   1.000
_cell.angle_alpha   90.00
_cell.angle_beta   90.00
_cell.angle_gamma   90.00
#
_symmetry.space_group_name_H-M   'P 1'
#
loop_
_entity.id
_entity.type
_entity.pdbx_description
1 polymer ?
#
loop_
_entity_poly.entity_id
_entity_poly.type
_entity_poly.pdbx_seq_one_letter_code
_entity_poly.pdbx_strand_id
1 'polypeptide(L)'
;MADSGIEQAFSSALLPTGTRIACRIEYDGSGYHGWQAQLKSSSPTVQGALEHALERVAVQPIRVHCAGRTDAGVHGHAQIVHFDAPCTCSAKAWVLGGNSHLPPDVRIHWAQPVPEDFHARFSALARRYRYVIVNSAIRPALSSRQLTWQRKPLDAVRMHGAAQALLGEQDFSAFRA
;
A
#
# COMPACT_ATOMS: atom_id res chain seq x y z
N MET A 1 -13.39 -12.77 -17.90
CA MET A 1 -12.41 -13.46 -17.02
C MET A 1 -11.91 -12.54 -15.88
N ALA A 2 -12.79 -11.75 -15.26
CA ALA A 2 -12.44 -10.87 -14.12
C ALA A 2 -13.09 -11.33 -12.78
N ASP A 3 -13.83 -12.41 -12.79
CA ASP A 3 -14.68 -12.82 -11.66
C ASP A 3 -14.01 -13.76 -10.65
N SER A 4 -13.02 -14.55 -11.07
CA SER A 4 -12.36 -15.54 -10.19
C SER A 4 -11.53 -14.91 -9.07
N GLY A 5 -11.01 -13.69 -9.26
CA GLY A 5 -10.20 -13.00 -8.26
C GLY A 5 -11.02 -12.42 -7.10
N ILE A 6 -12.25 -11.99 -7.36
CA ILE A 6 -13.14 -11.45 -6.33
C ILE A 6 -13.69 -12.58 -5.47
N GLU A 7 -14.05 -13.71 -6.05
CA GLU A 7 -14.53 -14.89 -5.32
C GLU A 7 -13.47 -15.43 -4.35
N GLN A 8 -12.19 -15.49 -4.77
CA GLN A 8 -11.09 -15.91 -3.89
C GLN A 8 -10.85 -14.93 -2.75
N ALA A 9 -10.95 -13.63 -3.01
CA ALA A 9 -10.74 -12.57 -2.01
C ALA A 9 -11.75 -12.62 -0.85
N PHE A 10 -12.93 -13.18 -1.09
CA PHE A 10 -14.02 -13.32 -0.11
C PHE A 10 -14.34 -14.77 0.23
N SER A 11 -13.44 -15.70 -0.06
CA SER A 11 -13.58 -17.11 0.29
C SER A 11 -13.76 -17.27 1.80
N SER A 12 -14.80 -18.03 2.18
CA SER A 12 -15.07 -18.43 3.56
C SER A 12 -14.33 -19.71 3.97
N ALA A 13 -13.59 -20.34 3.04
CA ALA A 13 -12.78 -21.50 3.33
C ALA A 13 -11.72 -21.16 4.39
N LEU A 14 -11.61 -22.02 5.40
CA LEU A 14 -10.62 -21.84 6.45
C LEU A 14 -9.22 -22.17 5.95
N LEU A 15 -8.30 -21.28 6.20
CA LEU A 15 -6.88 -21.43 5.90
C LEU A 15 -6.17 -21.80 7.21
N PRO A 16 -5.31 -22.83 7.21
CA PRO A 16 -4.61 -23.28 8.41
C PRO A 16 -3.67 -22.20 8.99
N THR A 17 -3.37 -22.34 10.27
CA THR A 17 -2.27 -21.60 10.93
C THR A 17 -0.96 -21.84 10.15
N GLY A 18 -0.15 -20.80 10.00
CA GLY A 18 1.10 -20.81 9.23
C GLY A 18 0.92 -20.52 7.75
N THR A 19 -0.32 -20.48 7.23
CA THR A 19 -0.55 -20.12 5.82
C THR A 19 -0.04 -18.71 5.55
N ARG A 20 0.79 -18.54 4.52
CA ARG A 20 1.22 -17.22 4.06
C ARG A 20 0.10 -16.53 3.32
N ILE A 21 -0.26 -15.33 3.76
CA ILE A 21 -1.35 -14.52 3.22
C ILE A 21 -0.78 -13.28 2.56
N ALA A 22 -1.12 -13.05 1.30
CA ALA A 22 -0.90 -11.77 0.64
C ALA A 22 -2.18 -10.93 0.68
N CYS A 23 -2.02 -9.61 0.89
CA CYS A 23 -3.12 -8.64 0.86
C CYS A 23 -2.77 -7.46 -0.03
N ARG A 24 -3.80 -6.93 -0.72
CA ARG A 24 -3.75 -5.64 -1.38
C ARG A 24 -4.34 -4.58 -0.46
N ILE A 25 -3.53 -3.55 -0.21
CA ILE A 25 -3.87 -2.45 0.69
C ILE A 25 -3.95 -1.15 -0.12
N GLU A 26 -4.99 -0.36 0.17
CA GLU A 26 -5.14 1.02 -0.27
C GLU A 26 -5.10 1.94 0.94
N TYR A 27 -4.46 3.10 0.81
CA TYR A 27 -4.43 4.08 1.90
C TYR A 27 -4.24 5.53 1.42
N ASP A 28 -4.89 6.45 2.11
CA ASP A 28 -4.58 7.88 2.09
C ASP A 28 -3.46 8.15 3.10
N GLY A 29 -2.25 8.40 2.60
CA GLY A 29 -1.06 8.62 3.43
C GLY A 29 -0.99 9.97 4.12
N SER A 30 -1.93 10.90 3.87
CA SER A 30 -1.86 12.30 4.35
C SER A 30 -1.75 12.42 5.86
N GLY A 31 -2.33 11.49 6.62
CA GLY A 31 -2.31 11.45 8.08
C GLY A 31 -1.18 10.63 8.68
N TYR A 32 -0.29 10.06 7.86
CA TYR A 32 0.72 9.10 8.30
C TYR A 32 2.15 9.60 8.09
N HIS A 33 3.02 9.22 9.02
CA HIS A 33 4.46 9.45 8.92
C HIS A 33 5.16 8.34 8.09
N GLY A 34 4.52 7.99 6.97
CA GLY A 34 4.95 6.96 6.06
C GLY A 34 4.46 5.56 6.42
N TRP A 35 4.99 4.59 5.68
CA TRP A 35 4.62 3.18 5.86
C TRP A 35 5.13 2.59 7.17
N GLN A 36 6.44 2.72 7.44
CA GLN A 36 7.16 1.91 8.42
C GLN A 36 6.84 2.26 9.87
N ALA A 37 6.37 1.30 10.64
CA ALA A 37 6.24 1.42 12.10
C ALA A 37 7.62 1.62 12.74
N GLN A 38 7.74 2.63 13.62
CA GLN A 38 8.96 2.99 14.31
C GLN A 38 8.85 2.61 15.79
N LEU A 39 9.81 1.82 16.29
CA LEU A 39 9.81 1.30 17.67
C LEU A 39 9.83 2.39 18.76
N LYS A 40 10.29 3.59 18.46
CA LYS A 40 10.45 4.70 19.42
C LYS A 40 9.56 5.91 19.17
N SER A 41 8.63 5.82 18.21
CA SER A 41 7.75 6.94 17.84
C SER A 41 6.29 6.56 18.01
N SER A 42 5.51 7.42 18.63
CA SER A 42 4.05 7.33 18.69
C SER A 42 3.36 7.86 17.42
N SER A 43 4.12 8.28 16.43
CA SER A 43 3.58 8.83 15.18
C SER A 43 2.80 7.75 14.42
N PRO A 44 1.60 8.06 13.89
CA PRO A 44 0.80 7.11 13.16
C PRO A 44 1.51 6.69 11.87
N THR A 45 1.53 5.38 11.59
CA THR A 45 2.08 4.78 10.38
C THR A 45 1.07 3.82 9.78
N VAL A 46 1.11 3.64 8.45
CA VAL A 46 0.18 2.72 7.77
C VAL A 46 0.39 1.29 8.23
N GLN A 47 1.64 0.87 8.41
CA GLN A 47 1.98 -0.47 8.93
C GLN A 47 1.42 -0.69 10.33
N GLY A 48 1.56 0.30 11.23
CA GLY A 48 1.04 0.18 12.60
C GLY A 48 -0.49 0.05 12.64
N ALA A 49 -1.20 0.85 11.83
CA ALA A 49 -2.65 0.75 11.71
C ALA A 49 -3.09 -0.63 11.17
N LEU A 50 -2.41 -1.13 10.15
CA LEU A 50 -2.71 -2.43 9.54
C LEU A 50 -2.42 -3.59 10.50
N GLU A 51 -1.24 -3.62 11.13
CA GLU A 51 -0.85 -4.65 12.10
C GLU A 51 -1.84 -4.69 13.26
N HIS A 52 -2.19 -3.54 13.83
CA HIS A 52 -3.19 -3.45 14.91
C HIS A 52 -4.56 -4.03 14.48
N ALA A 53 -5.05 -3.70 13.28
CA ALA A 53 -6.32 -4.21 12.80
C ALA A 53 -6.30 -5.74 12.58
N LEU A 54 -5.21 -6.27 12.00
CA LEU A 54 -5.04 -7.71 11.79
C LEU A 54 -4.87 -8.48 13.10
N GLU A 55 -4.17 -7.91 14.09
CA GLU A 55 -4.05 -8.46 15.45
C GLU A 55 -5.42 -8.62 16.14
N ARG A 56 -6.35 -7.67 15.90
CA ARG A 56 -7.72 -7.78 16.43
C ARG A 56 -8.49 -8.95 15.82
N VAL A 57 -8.21 -9.30 14.55
CA VAL A 57 -8.80 -10.47 13.88
C VAL A 57 -8.18 -11.76 14.39
N ALA A 58 -6.86 -11.79 14.53
CA ALA A 58 -6.11 -12.99 14.91
C ALA A 58 -6.13 -13.27 16.42
N VAL A 59 -6.38 -12.23 17.25
CA VAL A 59 -6.17 -12.24 18.71
C VAL A 59 -4.71 -12.60 19.05
N GLN A 60 -3.78 -12.32 18.14
CA GLN A 60 -2.34 -12.59 18.26
C GLN A 60 -1.55 -11.56 17.48
N PRO A 61 -0.31 -11.22 17.88
CA PRO A 61 0.54 -10.31 17.14
C PRO A 61 0.76 -10.75 15.69
N ILE A 62 0.70 -9.78 14.77
CA ILE A 62 0.99 -9.97 13.35
C ILE A 62 2.05 -8.98 12.91
N ARG A 63 3.04 -9.48 12.16
CA ARG A 63 4.03 -8.63 11.49
C ARG A 63 3.84 -8.68 10.00
N VAL A 64 3.61 -7.51 9.37
CA VAL A 64 3.44 -7.42 7.92
C VAL A 64 4.72 -6.97 7.22
N HIS A 65 4.95 -7.53 6.03
CA HIS A 65 6.04 -7.17 5.12
C HIS A 65 5.44 -6.57 3.85
N CYS A 66 5.85 -5.35 3.47
CA CYS A 66 5.34 -4.68 2.27
C CYS A 66 6.25 -4.82 1.06
N ALA A 67 5.67 -4.65 -0.13
CA ALA A 67 6.42 -4.65 -1.40
C ALA A 67 7.36 -3.45 -1.51
N GLY A 68 6.96 -2.28 -1.00
CA GLY A 68 7.78 -1.09 -0.99
C GLY A 68 7.32 -0.13 0.10
N ARG A 69 8.27 0.41 0.88
CA ARG A 69 7.96 1.45 1.86
C ARG A 69 7.63 2.74 1.12
N THR A 70 6.73 3.54 1.70
CA THR A 70 6.38 4.88 1.24
C THR A 70 6.72 5.88 2.32
N ASP A 71 7.12 7.08 1.93
CA ASP A 71 7.45 8.17 2.84
C ASP A 71 6.19 8.86 3.37
N ALA A 72 6.35 9.80 4.30
CA ALA A 72 5.25 10.56 4.89
C ALA A 72 4.40 11.25 3.81
N GLY A 73 3.09 11.15 3.93
CA GLY A 73 2.13 11.75 3.01
C GLY A 73 1.92 11.01 1.69
N VAL A 74 2.69 9.96 1.37
CA VAL A 74 2.54 9.19 0.13
C VAL A 74 1.36 8.24 0.24
N HIS A 75 0.46 8.28 -0.75
CA HIS A 75 -0.71 7.39 -0.85
C HIS A 75 -0.35 6.04 -1.50
N GLY A 76 -1.13 5.02 -1.21
CA GLY A 76 -1.00 3.70 -1.84
C GLY A 76 -2.31 3.25 -2.46
N HIS A 77 -2.35 3.06 -3.79
CA HIS A 77 -3.53 2.49 -4.47
C HIS A 77 -3.56 0.96 -4.46
N ALA A 78 -2.39 0.32 -4.41
CA ALA A 78 -2.26 -1.13 -4.49
C ALA A 78 -0.94 -1.59 -3.86
N GLN A 79 -0.71 -1.25 -2.62
CA GLN A 79 0.39 -1.79 -1.84
C GLN A 79 0.14 -3.28 -1.59
N ILE A 80 1.11 -4.11 -1.89
CA ILE A 80 1.07 -5.54 -1.56
C ILE A 80 1.84 -5.77 -0.27
N VAL A 81 1.19 -6.49 0.64
CA VAL A 81 1.81 -6.96 1.87
C VAL A 81 1.65 -8.47 2.00
N HIS A 82 2.47 -9.11 2.82
CA HIS A 82 2.24 -10.48 3.27
C HIS A 82 2.51 -10.62 4.76
N PHE A 83 1.93 -11.65 5.34
CA PHE A 83 2.19 -12.11 6.70
C PHE A 83 1.90 -13.61 6.77
N ASP A 84 2.40 -14.29 7.80
CA ASP A 84 2.05 -15.67 8.08
C ASP A 84 0.90 -15.68 9.10
N ALA A 85 -0.22 -16.34 8.79
CA ALA A 85 -1.41 -16.37 9.61
C ALA A 85 -1.14 -17.09 10.94
N PRO A 86 -1.24 -16.42 12.10
CA PRO A 86 -0.97 -17.05 13.40
C PRO A 86 -2.11 -17.94 13.89
N CYS A 87 -3.25 -17.92 13.21
CA CYS A 87 -4.44 -18.70 13.56
C CYS A 87 -5.15 -19.19 12.29
N THR A 88 -6.01 -20.21 12.46
CA THR A 88 -6.90 -20.67 11.39
C THR A 88 -7.98 -19.60 11.13
N CYS A 89 -8.01 -19.07 9.90
CA CYS A 89 -8.90 -17.98 9.53
C CYS A 89 -9.20 -18.01 8.03
N SER A 90 -10.30 -17.41 7.58
CA SER A 90 -10.63 -17.32 6.15
C SER A 90 -10.14 -16.02 5.51
N ALA A 91 -9.95 -16.02 4.18
CA ALA A 91 -9.63 -14.80 3.43
C ALA A 91 -10.70 -13.70 3.69
N LYS A 92 -11.97 -14.08 3.71
CA LYS A 92 -13.09 -13.18 4.04
C LYS A 92 -12.94 -12.54 5.41
N ALA A 93 -12.53 -13.29 6.42
CA ALA A 93 -12.36 -12.75 7.77
C ALA A 93 -11.18 -11.77 7.84
N TRP A 94 -10.07 -12.03 7.14
CA TRP A 94 -8.95 -11.09 7.03
C TRP A 94 -9.38 -9.76 6.39
N VAL A 95 -10.20 -9.81 5.32
CA VAL A 95 -10.67 -8.60 4.64
C VAL A 95 -11.72 -7.87 5.46
N LEU A 96 -12.82 -8.53 5.81
CA LEU A 96 -13.95 -7.85 6.46
C LEU A 96 -13.64 -7.53 7.92
N GLY A 97 -13.05 -8.48 8.66
CA GLY A 97 -12.62 -8.26 10.04
C GLY A 97 -11.53 -7.21 10.13
N GLY A 98 -10.51 -7.27 9.28
CA GLY A 98 -9.48 -6.23 9.21
C GLY A 98 -10.08 -4.85 8.94
N ASN A 99 -10.94 -4.73 7.91
CA ASN A 99 -11.58 -3.46 7.56
C ASN A 99 -12.51 -2.90 8.65
N SER A 100 -13.07 -3.74 9.52
CA SER A 100 -13.90 -3.27 10.66
C SER A 100 -13.07 -2.60 11.76
N HIS A 101 -11.79 -2.90 11.83
CA HIS A 101 -10.84 -2.33 12.81
C HIS A 101 -9.91 -1.27 12.22
N LEU A 102 -9.84 -1.15 10.89
CA LEU A 102 -9.04 -0.14 10.19
C LEU A 102 -9.70 1.24 10.22
N PRO A 103 -8.91 2.32 10.36
CA PRO A 103 -9.40 3.68 10.18
C PRO A 103 -9.88 3.90 8.74
N PRO A 104 -10.74 4.92 8.47
CA PRO A 104 -11.39 5.09 7.16
C PRO A 104 -10.44 5.33 5.99
N ASP A 105 -9.22 5.71 6.25
CA ASP A 105 -8.18 6.03 5.28
C ASP A 105 -7.23 4.87 4.94
N VAL A 106 -7.47 3.65 5.49
CA VAL A 106 -6.75 2.42 5.13
C VAL A 106 -7.75 1.30 4.84
N ARG A 107 -7.58 0.56 3.74
CA ARG A 107 -8.47 -0.54 3.35
C ARG A 107 -7.71 -1.74 2.83
N ILE A 108 -8.17 -2.92 3.21
CA ILE A 108 -7.81 -4.21 2.62
C ILE A 108 -8.81 -4.50 1.52
N HIS A 109 -8.35 -4.62 0.27
CA HIS A 109 -9.21 -4.93 -0.87
C HIS A 109 -9.41 -6.44 -1.05
N TRP A 110 -8.35 -7.20 -0.83
CA TRP A 110 -8.39 -8.66 -0.87
C TRP A 110 -7.29 -9.27 0.00
N ALA A 111 -7.51 -10.50 0.40
CA ALA A 111 -6.55 -11.38 1.04
C ALA A 111 -6.59 -12.74 0.33
N GLN A 112 -5.44 -13.37 0.11
CA GLN A 112 -5.37 -14.69 -0.50
C GLN A 112 -4.15 -15.46 -0.02
N PRO A 113 -4.24 -16.81 0.05
CA PRO A 113 -3.08 -17.64 0.34
C PRO A 113 -2.09 -17.56 -0.82
N VAL A 114 -0.82 -17.57 -0.51
CA VAL A 114 0.29 -17.58 -1.48
C VAL A 114 1.31 -18.64 -1.07
N PRO A 115 2.17 -19.12 -2.01
CA PRO A 115 3.24 -20.05 -1.68
C PRO A 115 4.16 -19.54 -0.56
N GLU A 116 4.78 -20.42 0.19
CA GLU A 116 5.65 -20.08 1.33
C GLU A 116 6.90 -19.28 0.93
N ASP A 117 7.38 -19.46 -0.30
CA ASP A 117 8.50 -18.71 -0.88
C ASP A 117 8.13 -17.31 -1.35
N PHE A 118 6.83 -16.98 -1.41
CA PHE A 118 6.40 -15.64 -1.77
C PHE A 118 6.87 -14.62 -0.73
N HIS A 119 7.49 -13.54 -1.19
CA HIS A 119 7.84 -12.42 -0.34
C HIS A 119 7.47 -11.10 -1.02
N ALA A 120 6.54 -10.32 -0.45
CA ALA A 120 5.99 -9.12 -1.07
C ALA A 120 7.06 -8.17 -1.66
N ARG A 121 8.21 -8.01 -0.97
CA ARG A 121 9.31 -7.17 -1.42
C ARG A 121 10.15 -7.81 -2.53
N PHE A 122 10.51 -9.08 -2.37
CA PHE A 122 11.48 -9.75 -3.24
C PHE A 122 10.84 -10.41 -4.45
N SER A 123 9.56 -10.80 -4.34
CA SER A 123 8.79 -11.33 -5.47
C SER A 123 8.14 -10.23 -6.33
N ALA A 124 8.33 -8.94 -5.97
CA ALA A 124 7.78 -7.83 -6.73
C ALA A 124 8.51 -7.64 -8.06
N LEU A 125 7.79 -7.80 -9.17
CA LEU A 125 8.31 -7.60 -10.53
C LEU A 125 8.45 -6.12 -10.89
N ALA A 126 7.56 -5.26 -10.37
CA ALA A 126 7.58 -3.83 -10.65
C ALA A 126 6.93 -3.03 -9.51
N ARG A 127 7.32 -1.78 -9.40
CA ARG A 127 6.67 -0.77 -8.57
C ARG A 127 6.36 0.43 -9.43
N ARG A 128 5.08 0.85 -9.45
CA ARG A 128 4.63 1.98 -10.25
C ARG A 128 4.29 3.15 -9.32
N TYR A 129 4.89 4.29 -9.61
CA TYR A 129 4.60 5.55 -8.92
C TYR A 129 3.94 6.52 -9.88
N ARG A 130 3.01 7.34 -9.37
CA ARG A 130 2.37 8.41 -10.12
C ARG A 130 2.43 9.68 -9.28
N TYR A 131 3.04 10.71 -9.83
CA TYR A 131 3.04 12.04 -9.26
C TYR A 131 2.10 12.91 -10.10
N VAL A 132 1.01 13.38 -9.50
CA VAL A 132 -0.03 14.11 -10.24
C VAL A 132 0.16 15.60 -10.01
N ILE A 133 0.34 16.35 -11.09
CA ILE A 133 0.45 17.82 -11.06
C ILE A 133 -0.78 18.40 -11.76
N VAL A 134 -1.49 19.29 -11.06
CA VAL A 134 -2.54 20.12 -11.65
C VAL A 134 -1.97 21.50 -11.93
N ASN A 135 -1.84 21.82 -13.22
CA ASN A 135 -1.39 23.13 -13.67
C ASN A 135 -2.58 24.02 -14.01
N SER A 136 -2.94 24.90 -13.10
CA SER A 136 -4.11 25.79 -13.22
C SER A 136 -3.91 27.08 -12.43
N ALA A 137 -4.64 28.14 -12.82
CA ALA A 137 -4.59 29.43 -12.14
C ALA A 137 -5.13 29.36 -10.70
N ILE A 138 -6.12 28.48 -10.45
CA ILE A 138 -6.80 28.31 -9.17
C ILE A 138 -6.50 26.92 -8.62
N ARG A 139 -6.16 26.83 -7.33
CA ARG A 139 -5.95 25.56 -6.63
C ARG A 139 -7.27 24.78 -6.55
N PRO A 140 -7.32 23.51 -6.96
CA PRO A 140 -8.53 22.70 -6.85
C PRO A 140 -8.85 22.40 -5.38
N ALA A 141 -10.12 22.44 -5.04
CA ALA A 141 -10.61 22.05 -3.72
C ALA A 141 -10.70 20.51 -3.59
N LEU A 142 -11.19 19.86 -4.64
CA LEU A 142 -11.30 18.39 -4.67
C LEU A 142 -9.94 17.77 -4.94
N SER A 143 -9.71 16.62 -4.33
CA SER A 143 -8.45 15.83 -4.46
C SER A 143 -7.18 16.59 -4.08
N SER A 144 -7.28 17.67 -3.33
CA SER A 144 -6.16 18.56 -2.96
C SER A 144 -5.05 17.86 -2.17
N ARG A 145 -5.33 16.69 -1.57
CA ARG A 145 -4.35 15.86 -0.87
C ARG A 145 -3.65 14.85 -1.77
N GLN A 146 -4.20 14.59 -2.97
CA GLN A 146 -3.74 13.56 -3.90
C GLN A 146 -2.97 14.11 -5.10
N LEU A 147 -2.82 15.45 -5.17
CA LEU A 147 -2.17 16.12 -6.29
C LEU A 147 -1.36 17.32 -5.83
N THR A 148 -0.36 17.67 -6.61
CA THR A 148 0.41 18.91 -6.44
C THR A 148 -0.15 20.00 -7.33
N TRP A 149 -0.47 21.14 -6.75
CA TRP A 149 -0.91 22.29 -7.51
C TRP A 149 0.27 23.16 -7.94
N GLN A 150 0.33 23.49 -9.23
CA GLN A 150 1.31 24.40 -9.80
C GLN A 150 0.59 25.52 -10.56
N ARG A 151 0.80 26.78 -10.08
CA ARG A 151 0.18 27.96 -10.68
C ARG A 151 0.90 28.42 -11.95
N LYS A 152 2.25 28.39 -11.94
CA LYS A 152 3.03 28.81 -13.11
C LYS A 152 2.85 27.83 -14.25
N PRO A 153 2.68 28.30 -15.50
CA PRO A 153 2.56 27.41 -16.63
C PRO A 153 3.72 26.41 -16.70
N LEU A 154 3.38 25.14 -16.97
CA LEU A 154 4.33 24.06 -17.22
C LEU A 154 4.24 23.66 -18.68
N ASP A 155 5.37 23.37 -19.27
CA ASP A 155 5.47 22.81 -20.62
C ASP A 155 5.64 21.29 -20.50
N ALA A 156 4.52 20.56 -20.65
CA ALA A 156 4.51 19.10 -20.54
C ALA A 156 5.37 18.41 -21.61
N VAL A 157 5.51 19.00 -22.79
CA VAL A 157 6.35 18.45 -23.88
C VAL A 157 7.82 18.53 -23.51
N ARG A 158 8.26 19.69 -23.03
CA ARG A 158 9.64 19.85 -22.55
C ARG A 158 9.94 18.97 -21.33
N MET A 159 8.98 18.86 -20.38
CA MET A 159 9.10 17.98 -19.22
C MET A 159 9.24 16.51 -19.66
N HIS A 160 8.43 16.07 -20.63
CA HIS A 160 8.52 14.72 -21.18
C HIS A 160 9.88 14.48 -21.84
N GLY A 161 10.35 15.42 -22.65
CA GLY A 161 11.66 15.34 -23.30
C GLY A 161 12.81 15.24 -22.28
N ALA A 162 12.78 16.05 -21.24
CA ALA A 162 13.79 15.99 -20.18
C ALA A 162 13.73 14.66 -19.38
N ALA A 163 12.53 14.13 -19.14
CA ALA A 163 12.35 12.87 -18.41
C ALA A 163 12.90 11.64 -19.17
N GLN A 164 13.10 11.72 -20.50
CA GLN A 164 13.72 10.63 -21.26
C GLN A 164 15.13 10.31 -20.79
N ALA A 165 15.85 11.30 -20.26
CA ALA A 165 17.18 11.10 -19.69
C ALA A 165 17.18 10.22 -18.42
N LEU A 166 16.02 9.98 -17.81
CA LEU A 166 15.86 9.18 -16.59
C LEU A 166 15.48 7.72 -16.87
N LEU A 167 15.31 7.35 -18.14
CA LEU A 167 14.94 5.99 -18.53
C LEU A 167 16.13 5.03 -18.46
N GLY A 168 15.81 3.76 -18.17
CA GLY A 168 16.79 2.69 -18.09
C GLY A 168 17.43 2.57 -16.71
N GLU A 169 18.47 1.76 -16.64
CA GLU A 169 19.24 1.56 -15.41
C GLU A 169 20.26 2.68 -15.24
N GLN A 170 20.14 3.43 -14.14
CA GLN A 170 20.96 4.61 -13.86
C GLN A 170 21.28 4.72 -12.36
N ASP A 171 22.33 5.42 -12.02
CA ASP A 171 22.66 5.76 -10.63
C ASP A 171 21.87 6.98 -10.16
N PHE A 172 20.86 6.73 -9.32
CA PHE A 172 20.06 7.74 -8.66
C PHE A 172 20.50 8.05 -7.21
N SER A 173 21.74 7.71 -6.83
CA SER A 173 22.24 7.90 -5.46
C SER A 173 22.16 9.34 -4.97
N ALA A 174 22.31 10.33 -5.89
CA ALA A 174 22.17 11.75 -5.58
C ALA A 174 20.73 12.18 -5.15
N PHE A 175 19.72 11.34 -5.38
CA PHE A 175 18.33 11.59 -4.99
C PHE A 175 17.91 10.84 -3.72
N ARG A 176 18.84 10.16 -3.04
CA ARG A 176 18.56 9.50 -1.75
C ARG A 176 18.52 10.54 -0.64
N ALA A 177 17.47 10.44 0.20
CA ALA A 177 17.38 11.17 1.46
C ALA A 177 18.15 10.44 2.57
#